data_7db905b1dd8db180270fc5c2f8397d48
#
_entry.id   7db905b1dd8db180270fc5c2f8397d48
#
_cell.length_a   1.000
_cell.length_b   1.000
_cell.length_c   1.000
_cell.angle_alpha   90.00
_cell.angle_beta   90.00
_cell.angle_gamma   90.00
#
_symmetry.space_group_name_H-M   'P 1'
#
loop_
_entity.id
_entity.type
_entity.pdbx_description
1 polymer ?
#
loop_
_entity_poly.entity_id
_entity_poly.type
_entity_poly.pdbx_seq_one_letter_code
_entity_poly.pdbx_strand_id
1 'polypeptide(L)'
;VVGDKLVAAARREPPSVVGDGVHTITELVEIENRNPLRGEGHGSALSKLRLDEIAIARIKKQGFTADSVPEQGVRVVLRNNANLSTGGSATDVTDNVHPAMAEMVIQAAQQIGIEVCGVDVVCERVDESLEAQGGGIVELNAAPGLRMHLEPSIGKSRDVGAAIIDLMFKKEENGRIPVVAVTGTNGKTTTVRLIEQILRYNNMRVGFTGTEGVVVNGHLIDTGDCSGPKSAHKVLVHPETDAAVLECARGGMLR
;
A
#
# COMPACT_ATOMS: atom_id res chain seq x y z
N VAL A 1 6.28 -6.81 6.49
CA VAL A 1 7.30 -6.34 7.46
C VAL A 1 7.23 -4.84 7.52
N VAL A 2 7.30 -4.27 8.73
CA VAL A 2 7.39 -2.83 8.98
C VAL A 2 8.47 -2.62 10.03
N GLY A 3 9.56 -1.95 9.66
CA GLY A 3 10.75 -1.79 10.47
C GLY A 3 11.37 -3.13 10.86
N ASP A 4 11.39 -3.41 12.15
CA ASP A 4 11.92 -4.63 12.77
C ASP A 4 10.85 -5.68 13.12
N LYS A 5 9.63 -5.56 12.57
CA LYS A 5 8.49 -6.40 12.96
C LYS A 5 7.79 -7.05 11.77
N LEU A 6 7.41 -8.32 11.94
CA LEU A 6 6.38 -8.94 11.13
C LEU A 6 5.01 -8.48 11.65
N VAL A 7 4.36 -7.56 10.94
CA VAL A 7 3.09 -6.94 11.37
C VAL A 7 1.90 -7.78 10.94
N ALA A 8 1.97 -8.37 9.76
CA ALA A 8 0.90 -9.20 9.22
C ALA A 8 1.45 -10.23 8.24
N ALA A 9 0.80 -11.40 8.20
CA ALA A 9 1.03 -12.45 7.23
C ALA A 9 -0.29 -13.00 6.69
N ALA A 10 -0.38 -13.19 5.37
CA ALA A 10 -1.55 -13.73 4.71
C ALA A 10 -1.18 -14.90 3.81
N ARG A 11 -1.89 -16.02 3.96
CA ARG A 11 -1.86 -17.09 2.99
C ARG A 11 -2.77 -16.73 1.83
N ARG A 12 -2.18 -16.63 0.65
CA ARG A 12 -2.93 -16.35 -0.59
C ARG A 12 -3.30 -17.65 -1.29
N GLU A 13 -4.54 -17.71 -1.75
CA GLU A 13 -5.04 -18.84 -2.52
C GLU A 13 -5.51 -18.41 -3.90
N PRO A 14 -5.22 -19.20 -4.94
CA PRO A 14 -5.68 -18.91 -6.29
C PRO A 14 -7.21 -18.92 -6.38
N PRO A 15 -7.80 -18.12 -7.30
CA PRO A 15 -9.23 -18.13 -7.52
C PRO A 15 -9.69 -19.52 -7.94
N SER A 16 -10.70 -20.03 -7.27
CA SER A 16 -11.25 -21.37 -7.49
C SER A 16 -12.74 -21.40 -7.17
N VAL A 17 -13.43 -22.40 -7.68
CA VAL A 17 -14.78 -22.79 -7.25
C VAL A 17 -14.75 -24.20 -6.69
N VAL A 18 -15.72 -24.52 -5.84
CA VAL A 18 -15.86 -25.86 -5.26
C VAL A 18 -17.12 -26.49 -5.82
N GLY A 19 -16.99 -27.65 -6.41
CA GLY A 19 -18.12 -28.43 -6.94
C GLY A 19 -19.12 -28.78 -5.85
N ASP A 20 -20.38 -28.76 -6.20
CA ASP A 20 -21.52 -29.16 -5.34
C ASP A 20 -22.27 -30.37 -5.92
N GLY A 21 -21.79 -30.90 -7.05
CA GLY A 21 -22.42 -32.02 -7.75
C GLY A 21 -23.70 -31.67 -8.53
N VAL A 22 -24.06 -30.37 -8.60
CA VAL A 22 -25.33 -29.91 -9.19
C VAL A 22 -25.11 -28.83 -10.26
N HIS A 23 -24.27 -27.83 -9.96
CA HIS A 23 -24.05 -26.69 -10.84
C HIS A 23 -22.82 -26.84 -11.71
N THR A 24 -22.90 -26.29 -12.90
CA THR A 24 -21.75 -26.16 -13.80
C THR A 24 -20.70 -25.20 -13.23
N ILE A 25 -19.46 -25.27 -13.71
CA ILE A 25 -18.40 -24.33 -13.31
C ILE A 25 -18.81 -22.89 -13.59
N THR A 26 -19.51 -22.61 -14.69
CA THR A 26 -20.05 -21.28 -15.01
C THR A 26 -21.03 -20.80 -13.94
N GLU A 27 -21.99 -21.63 -13.57
CA GLU A 27 -22.96 -21.29 -12.53
C GLU A 27 -22.32 -21.13 -11.14
N LEU A 28 -21.34 -21.98 -10.81
CA LEU A 28 -20.58 -21.85 -9.56
C LEU A 28 -19.81 -20.50 -9.48
N VAL A 29 -19.23 -20.06 -10.60
CA VAL A 29 -18.58 -18.74 -10.67
C VAL A 29 -19.59 -17.61 -10.50
N GLU A 30 -20.79 -17.72 -11.08
CA GLU A 30 -21.85 -16.73 -10.89
C GLU A 30 -22.37 -16.70 -9.45
N ILE A 31 -22.52 -17.87 -8.81
CA ILE A 31 -22.92 -18.00 -7.39
C ILE A 31 -21.87 -17.31 -6.51
N GLU A 32 -20.58 -17.61 -6.70
CA GLU A 32 -19.49 -16.98 -5.98
C GLU A 32 -19.46 -15.45 -6.19
N ASN A 33 -19.75 -14.98 -7.39
CA ASN A 33 -19.77 -13.56 -7.72
C ASN A 33 -20.97 -12.79 -7.14
N ARG A 34 -21.99 -13.50 -6.61
CA ARG A 34 -23.11 -12.88 -5.85
C ARG A 34 -22.70 -12.51 -4.42
N ASN A 35 -21.56 -12.98 -3.94
CA ASN A 35 -21.02 -12.59 -2.64
C ASN A 35 -20.83 -11.06 -2.61
N PRO A 36 -21.47 -10.33 -1.67
CA PRO A 36 -21.40 -8.87 -1.59
C PRO A 36 -19.97 -8.33 -1.37
N LEU A 37 -19.06 -9.16 -0.89
CA LEU A 37 -17.66 -8.81 -0.75
C LEU A 37 -16.90 -8.80 -2.09
N ARG A 38 -17.47 -9.38 -3.16
CA ARG A 38 -16.88 -9.40 -4.51
C ARG A 38 -17.37 -8.22 -5.35
N GLY A 39 -16.44 -7.45 -5.89
CA GLY A 39 -16.75 -6.31 -6.73
C GLY A 39 -15.73 -6.05 -7.83
N GLU A 40 -15.98 -5.02 -8.61
CA GLU A 40 -15.07 -4.54 -9.64
C GLU A 40 -14.05 -3.56 -9.05
N GLY A 41 -12.78 -3.70 -9.45
CA GLY A 41 -11.71 -2.79 -9.08
C GLY A 41 -11.19 -2.97 -7.65
N HIS A 42 -10.53 -1.91 -7.13
CA HIS A 42 -9.83 -1.96 -5.85
C HIS A 42 -10.70 -1.57 -4.63
N GLY A 43 -11.97 -1.26 -4.83
CA GLY A 43 -12.89 -0.82 -3.78
C GLY A 43 -13.61 -1.95 -3.02
N SER A 44 -13.49 -3.20 -3.46
CA SER A 44 -14.14 -4.36 -2.83
C SER A 44 -13.13 -5.27 -2.16
N ALA A 45 -13.52 -5.94 -1.07
CA ALA A 45 -12.65 -6.87 -0.34
C ALA A 45 -12.13 -8.01 -1.23
N LEU A 46 -12.97 -8.53 -2.12
CA LEU A 46 -12.64 -9.55 -3.11
C LEU A 46 -12.94 -9.05 -4.52
N SER A 47 -12.12 -9.45 -5.49
CA SER A 47 -12.41 -9.22 -6.90
C SER A 47 -13.31 -10.31 -7.46
N LYS A 48 -14.13 -9.97 -8.46
CA LYS A 48 -14.98 -10.93 -9.16
C LYS A 48 -14.13 -11.99 -9.87
N LEU A 49 -14.60 -13.21 -9.84
CA LEU A 49 -14.08 -14.33 -10.63
C LEU A 49 -14.45 -14.13 -12.09
N ARG A 50 -13.53 -14.41 -13.02
CA ARG A 50 -13.76 -14.29 -14.46
C ARG A 50 -13.45 -15.60 -15.16
N LEU A 51 -14.35 -16.01 -16.05
CA LEU A 51 -14.15 -17.13 -16.97
C LEU A 51 -13.63 -16.63 -18.32
N ASP A 52 -12.47 -15.99 -18.31
CA ASP A 52 -11.77 -15.58 -19.51
C ASP A 52 -10.96 -16.76 -20.14
N GLU A 53 -10.29 -16.50 -21.25
CA GLU A 53 -9.51 -17.51 -21.98
C GLU A 53 -8.46 -18.20 -21.10
N ILE A 54 -7.85 -17.46 -20.14
CA ILE A 54 -6.84 -18.01 -19.21
C ILE A 54 -7.51 -18.97 -18.23
N ALA A 55 -8.67 -18.61 -17.68
CA ALA A 55 -9.44 -19.49 -16.80
C ALA A 55 -9.92 -20.73 -17.52
N ILE A 56 -10.46 -20.60 -18.73
CA ILE A 56 -10.91 -21.72 -19.56
C ILE A 56 -9.75 -22.68 -19.87
N ALA A 57 -8.58 -22.14 -20.25
CA ALA A 57 -7.39 -22.96 -20.48
C ALA A 57 -6.93 -23.70 -19.22
N ARG A 58 -7.05 -23.06 -18.04
CA ARG A 58 -6.70 -23.68 -16.76
C ARG A 58 -7.67 -24.79 -16.36
N ILE A 59 -8.97 -24.56 -16.52
CA ILE A 59 -10.03 -25.54 -16.30
C ILE A 59 -9.82 -26.76 -17.17
N LYS A 60 -9.52 -26.56 -18.47
CA LYS A 60 -9.25 -27.66 -19.42
C LYS A 60 -8.06 -28.53 -19.02
N LYS A 61 -6.99 -27.93 -18.48
CA LYS A 61 -5.82 -28.68 -17.97
C LYS A 61 -6.16 -29.57 -16.76
N GLN A 62 -7.27 -29.31 -16.08
CA GLN A 62 -7.77 -30.13 -14.96
C GLN A 62 -8.79 -31.17 -15.41
N GLY A 63 -9.05 -31.28 -16.72
CA GLY A 63 -10.00 -32.26 -17.29
C GLY A 63 -11.45 -31.77 -17.32
N PHE A 64 -11.70 -30.48 -17.10
CA PHE A 64 -13.05 -29.90 -17.08
C PHE A 64 -13.27 -28.96 -18.27
N THR A 65 -14.54 -28.64 -18.52
CA THR A 65 -15.02 -27.54 -19.36
C THR A 65 -15.83 -26.58 -18.50
N ALA A 66 -16.19 -25.40 -19.03
CA ALA A 66 -17.04 -24.43 -18.31
C ALA A 66 -18.42 -25.03 -17.95
N ASP A 67 -18.93 -25.96 -18.78
CA ASP A 67 -20.22 -26.64 -18.60
C ASP A 67 -20.12 -27.92 -17.78
N SER A 68 -18.92 -28.31 -17.34
CA SER A 68 -18.75 -29.48 -16.47
C SER A 68 -19.36 -29.24 -15.10
N VAL A 69 -20.00 -30.25 -14.53
CA VAL A 69 -20.51 -30.28 -13.14
C VAL A 69 -19.51 -31.04 -12.29
N PRO A 70 -18.66 -30.36 -11.51
CA PRO A 70 -17.70 -31.02 -10.64
C PRO A 70 -18.41 -31.70 -9.47
N GLU A 71 -17.93 -32.89 -9.07
CA GLU A 71 -18.44 -33.57 -7.88
C GLU A 71 -18.33 -32.72 -6.62
N GLN A 72 -19.15 -33.02 -5.63
CA GLN A 72 -19.17 -32.31 -4.36
C GLN A 72 -17.78 -32.34 -3.69
N GLY A 73 -17.29 -31.15 -3.34
CA GLY A 73 -15.98 -30.94 -2.68
C GLY A 73 -14.78 -30.87 -3.64
N VAL A 74 -14.97 -31.15 -4.93
CA VAL A 74 -13.90 -31.02 -5.93
C VAL A 74 -13.58 -29.54 -6.17
N ARG A 75 -12.36 -29.14 -5.89
CA ARG A 75 -11.87 -27.77 -6.11
C ARG A 75 -11.35 -27.60 -7.53
N VAL A 76 -11.94 -26.71 -8.29
CA VAL A 76 -11.52 -26.33 -9.63
C VAL A 76 -10.84 -24.97 -9.60
N VAL A 77 -9.53 -24.94 -9.90
CA VAL A 77 -8.70 -23.73 -9.88
C VAL A 77 -8.86 -23.00 -11.20
N LEU A 78 -9.18 -21.70 -11.15
CA LEU A 78 -9.41 -20.85 -12.31
C LEU A 78 -8.12 -20.18 -12.84
N ARG A 79 -7.13 -19.96 -11.96
CA ARG A 79 -5.84 -19.34 -12.31
C ARG A 79 -4.70 -19.92 -11.49
N ASN A 80 -3.46 -19.79 -12.00
CA ASN A 80 -2.27 -20.24 -11.30
C ASN A 80 -1.77 -19.25 -10.25
N ASN A 81 -2.05 -17.95 -10.44
CA ASN A 81 -1.65 -16.92 -9.48
C ASN A 81 -2.69 -16.76 -8.38
N ALA A 82 -2.24 -16.34 -7.20
CA ALA A 82 -3.08 -16.09 -6.04
C ALA A 82 -3.30 -14.58 -5.77
N ASN A 83 -3.26 -13.76 -6.83
CA ASN A 83 -3.46 -12.33 -6.70
C ASN A 83 -4.93 -12.00 -6.39
N LEU A 84 -5.15 -11.12 -5.42
CA LEU A 84 -6.49 -10.67 -5.06
C LEU A 84 -7.20 -9.96 -6.24
N SER A 85 -6.45 -9.22 -7.05
CA SER A 85 -6.96 -8.53 -8.24
C SER A 85 -7.53 -9.47 -9.31
N THR A 86 -7.15 -10.74 -9.28
CA THR A 86 -7.65 -11.78 -10.19
C THR A 86 -8.69 -12.71 -9.56
N GLY A 87 -9.18 -12.39 -8.37
CA GLY A 87 -10.20 -13.15 -7.66
C GLY A 87 -9.67 -14.13 -6.61
N GLY A 88 -8.36 -14.14 -6.36
CA GLY A 88 -7.76 -14.91 -5.26
C GLY A 88 -8.26 -14.46 -3.89
N SER A 89 -8.11 -15.31 -2.90
CA SER A 89 -8.45 -15.03 -1.51
C SER A 89 -7.21 -14.92 -0.62
N ALA A 90 -7.37 -14.29 0.54
CA ALA A 90 -6.34 -14.16 1.55
C ALA A 90 -6.86 -14.60 2.92
N THR A 91 -6.13 -15.47 3.58
CA THR A 91 -6.42 -15.90 4.97
C THR A 91 -5.35 -15.31 5.87
N ASP A 92 -5.76 -14.60 6.93
CA ASP A 92 -4.82 -14.13 7.95
C ASP A 92 -4.20 -15.33 8.67
N VAL A 93 -2.86 -15.39 8.68
CA VAL A 93 -2.08 -16.42 9.36
C VAL A 93 -1.04 -15.83 10.30
N THR A 94 -1.14 -14.55 10.60
CA THR A 94 -0.14 -13.78 11.35
C THR A 94 0.22 -14.43 12.68
N ASP A 95 -0.77 -14.87 13.46
CA ASP A 95 -0.56 -15.45 14.78
C ASP A 95 0.06 -16.87 14.74
N ASN A 96 0.12 -17.47 13.55
CA ASN A 96 0.60 -18.83 13.35
C ASN A 96 2.00 -18.90 12.72
N VAL A 97 2.58 -17.77 12.33
CA VAL A 97 3.90 -17.76 11.67
C VAL A 97 4.98 -18.23 12.61
N HIS A 98 5.78 -19.21 12.18
CA HIS A 98 6.91 -19.70 12.95
C HIS A 98 7.93 -18.58 13.23
N PRO A 99 8.45 -18.47 14.48
CA PRO A 99 9.38 -17.37 14.84
C PRO A 99 10.61 -17.28 13.93
N ALA A 100 11.22 -18.39 13.54
CA ALA A 100 12.38 -18.38 12.64
C ALA A 100 12.01 -17.88 11.23
N MET A 101 10.79 -18.15 10.74
CA MET A 101 10.30 -17.59 9.47
C MET A 101 10.10 -16.07 9.60
N ALA A 102 9.51 -15.61 10.69
CA ALA A 102 9.34 -14.18 10.95
C ALA A 102 10.69 -13.44 11.00
N GLU A 103 11.66 -14.01 11.69
CA GLU A 103 13.02 -13.45 11.78
C GLU A 103 13.70 -13.39 10.40
N MET A 104 13.61 -14.47 9.61
CA MET A 104 14.20 -14.54 8.27
C MET A 104 13.64 -13.46 7.33
N VAL A 105 12.33 -13.23 7.30
CA VAL A 105 11.72 -12.21 6.43
C VAL A 105 12.05 -10.78 6.91
N ILE A 106 12.18 -10.57 8.20
CA ILE A 106 12.63 -9.28 8.77
C ILE A 106 14.09 -9.01 8.36
N GLN A 107 14.97 -9.99 8.54
CA GLN A 107 16.39 -9.87 8.14
C GLN A 107 16.53 -9.60 6.63
N ALA A 108 15.74 -10.27 5.79
CA ALA A 108 15.75 -10.04 4.35
C ALA A 108 15.37 -8.60 3.99
N ALA A 109 14.33 -8.04 4.63
CA ALA A 109 13.93 -6.64 4.42
C ALA A 109 15.03 -5.65 4.89
N GLN A 110 15.65 -5.92 6.04
CA GLN A 110 16.72 -5.09 6.59
C GLN A 110 17.99 -5.11 5.73
N GLN A 111 18.39 -6.27 5.19
CA GLN A 111 19.56 -6.38 4.31
C GLN A 111 19.42 -5.55 3.03
N ILE A 112 18.20 -5.42 2.51
CA ILE A 112 17.93 -4.58 1.33
C ILE A 112 17.73 -3.11 1.72
N GLY A 113 17.48 -2.81 2.99
CA GLY A 113 17.24 -1.45 3.49
C GLY A 113 15.83 -0.95 3.20
N ILE A 114 14.82 -1.83 3.17
CA ILE A 114 13.42 -1.47 2.94
C ILE A 114 12.67 -1.53 4.28
N GLU A 115 12.22 -0.38 4.76
CA GLU A 115 11.53 -0.27 6.05
C GLU A 115 10.07 -0.75 6.01
N VAL A 116 9.39 -0.63 4.86
CA VAL A 116 8.04 -1.18 4.63
C VAL A 116 8.11 -2.14 3.46
N CYS A 117 7.97 -3.42 3.73
CA CYS A 117 8.24 -4.46 2.76
C CYS A 117 7.20 -5.58 2.78
N GLY A 118 6.71 -5.95 1.61
CA GLY A 118 6.01 -7.21 1.39
C GLY A 118 7.03 -8.29 1.03
N VAL A 119 7.02 -9.42 1.74
CA VAL A 119 7.90 -10.55 1.45
C VAL A 119 7.05 -11.73 1.00
N ASP A 120 7.22 -12.14 -0.25
CA ASP A 120 6.52 -13.30 -0.81
C ASP A 120 7.32 -14.57 -0.48
N VAL A 121 6.66 -15.48 0.24
CA VAL A 121 7.25 -16.73 0.72
C VAL A 121 6.48 -17.90 0.13
N VAL A 122 7.20 -18.94 -0.30
CA VAL A 122 6.63 -20.23 -0.70
C VAL A 122 7.00 -21.28 0.34
N CYS A 123 5.98 -21.87 0.95
CA CYS A 123 6.13 -22.89 1.98
C CYS A 123 4.88 -23.80 2.00
N GLU A 124 5.02 -24.99 2.58
CA GLU A 124 3.88 -25.90 2.81
C GLU A 124 3.08 -25.47 4.06
N ARG A 125 3.79 -25.05 5.11
CA ARG A 125 3.23 -24.69 6.42
C ARG A 125 3.83 -23.37 6.92
N VAL A 126 3.01 -22.54 7.51
CA VAL A 126 3.45 -21.25 8.10
C VAL A 126 3.98 -21.41 9.53
N ASP A 127 3.61 -22.48 10.20
CA ASP A 127 3.97 -22.81 11.59
C ASP A 127 5.24 -23.69 11.69
N GLU A 128 6.01 -23.79 10.61
CA GLU A 128 7.29 -24.49 10.52
C GLU A 128 8.35 -23.60 9.88
N SER A 129 9.63 -23.81 10.21
CA SER A 129 10.72 -23.01 9.60
C SER A 129 10.84 -23.31 8.10
N LEU A 130 11.26 -22.31 7.31
CA LEU A 130 11.45 -22.46 5.86
C LEU A 130 12.49 -23.53 5.53
N GLU A 131 13.55 -23.60 6.33
CA GLU A 131 14.64 -24.58 6.14
C GLU A 131 14.15 -26.02 6.29
N ALA A 132 13.31 -26.30 7.31
CA ALA A 132 12.83 -27.66 7.60
C ALA A 132 11.95 -28.21 6.48
N GLN A 133 11.24 -27.37 5.76
CA GLN A 133 10.30 -27.75 4.70
C GLN A 133 10.80 -27.46 3.28
N GLY A 134 12.02 -26.95 3.11
CA GLY A 134 12.57 -26.57 1.80
C GLY A 134 11.83 -25.39 1.16
N GLY A 135 11.20 -24.56 1.98
CA GLY A 135 10.55 -23.31 1.56
C GLY A 135 11.56 -22.19 1.27
N GLY A 136 11.10 -21.05 0.76
CA GLY A 136 11.98 -19.94 0.46
C GLY A 136 11.28 -18.63 0.23
N ILE A 137 12.06 -17.54 0.32
CA ILE A 137 11.65 -16.19 -0.08
C ILE A 137 11.80 -16.09 -1.61
N VAL A 138 10.74 -15.62 -2.27
CA VAL A 138 10.69 -15.49 -3.73
C VAL A 138 10.88 -14.06 -4.16
N GLU A 139 10.28 -13.10 -3.45
CA GLU A 139 10.25 -11.70 -3.85
C GLU A 139 10.12 -10.78 -2.62
N LEU A 140 10.72 -9.59 -2.73
CA LEU A 140 10.55 -8.49 -1.80
C LEU A 140 9.97 -7.28 -2.53
N ASN A 141 8.87 -6.74 -2.01
CA ASN A 141 8.10 -5.66 -2.61
C ASN A 141 8.18 -4.40 -1.75
N ALA A 142 8.74 -3.30 -2.28
CA ALA A 142 8.85 -2.01 -1.59
C ALA A 142 7.52 -1.26 -1.46
N ALA A 143 6.49 -1.64 -2.22
CA ALA A 143 5.15 -1.06 -2.16
C ALA A 143 4.09 -2.16 -2.04
N PRO A 144 4.01 -2.84 -0.89
CA PRO A 144 3.11 -3.97 -0.71
C PRO A 144 1.65 -3.54 -0.71
N GLY A 145 0.78 -4.40 -1.26
CA GLY A 145 -0.65 -4.23 -1.15
C GLY A 145 -1.11 -4.50 0.30
N LEU A 146 -1.73 -3.51 0.95
CA LEU A 146 -2.15 -3.61 2.35
C LEU A 146 -3.54 -4.24 2.52
N ARG A 147 -4.37 -4.23 1.48
CA ARG A 147 -5.79 -4.63 1.53
C ARG A 147 -5.99 -6.04 2.08
N MET A 148 -5.15 -7.00 1.69
CA MET A 148 -5.27 -8.40 2.15
C MET A 148 -5.08 -8.57 3.66
N HIS A 149 -4.44 -7.60 4.30
CA HIS A 149 -4.21 -7.60 5.74
C HIS A 149 -5.27 -6.79 6.48
N LEU A 150 -5.75 -5.68 5.89
CA LEU A 150 -6.82 -4.85 6.44
C LEU A 150 -8.18 -5.56 6.36
N GLU A 151 -8.44 -6.23 5.23
CA GLU A 151 -9.71 -6.92 4.94
C GLU A 151 -9.43 -8.33 4.38
N PRO A 152 -8.91 -9.26 5.20
CA PRO A 152 -8.69 -10.64 4.76
C PRO A 152 -10.03 -11.33 4.45
N SER A 153 -10.00 -12.29 3.52
CA SER A 153 -11.19 -13.11 3.21
C SER A 153 -11.61 -13.96 4.41
N ILE A 154 -10.62 -14.43 5.18
CA ILE A 154 -10.79 -15.27 6.37
C ILE A 154 -9.78 -14.83 7.43
N GLY A 155 -10.21 -14.75 8.68
CA GLY A 155 -9.35 -14.43 9.82
C GLY A 155 -9.48 -12.98 10.31
N LYS A 156 -8.45 -12.47 10.98
CA LYS A 156 -8.47 -11.17 11.66
C LYS A 156 -7.96 -10.06 10.74
N SER A 157 -8.61 -8.92 10.77
CA SER A 157 -8.05 -7.67 10.23
C SER A 157 -6.79 -7.27 11.03
N ARG A 158 -5.76 -6.81 10.32
CA ARG A 158 -4.49 -6.32 10.90
C ARG A 158 -4.30 -4.87 10.51
N ASP A 159 -4.19 -4.00 11.49
CA ASP A 159 -3.96 -2.57 11.25
C ASP A 159 -2.50 -2.31 10.88
N VAL A 160 -2.14 -2.72 9.66
CA VAL A 160 -0.80 -2.49 9.10
C VAL A 160 -0.54 -1.00 8.84
N GLY A 161 -1.61 -0.20 8.66
CA GLY A 161 -1.51 1.24 8.47
C GLY A 161 -1.02 1.93 9.74
N ALA A 162 -1.56 1.59 10.90
CA ALA A 162 -1.08 2.11 12.17
C ALA A 162 0.41 1.80 12.39
N ALA A 163 0.85 0.57 12.12
CA ALA A 163 2.26 0.19 12.25
C ALA A 163 3.19 1.02 11.34
N ILE A 164 2.75 1.35 10.12
CA ILE A 164 3.50 2.21 9.20
C ILE A 164 3.58 3.64 9.75
N ILE A 165 2.47 4.18 10.24
CA ILE A 165 2.45 5.52 10.85
C ILE A 165 3.34 5.59 12.09
N ASP A 166 3.29 4.57 12.96
CA ASP A 166 4.14 4.48 14.14
C ASP A 166 5.64 4.38 13.81
N LEU A 167 5.99 3.81 12.65
CA LEU A 167 7.36 3.81 12.13
C LEU A 167 7.78 5.20 11.65
N MET A 168 6.88 5.93 10.96
CA MET A 168 7.16 7.23 10.37
C MET A 168 7.22 8.37 11.39
N PHE A 169 6.42 8.29 12.44
CA PHE A 169 6.26 9.36 13.44
C PHE A 169 6.53 8.84 14.84
N LYS A 170 7.32 9.57 15.62
CA LYS A 170 7.47 9.28 17.04
C LYS A 170 6.16 9.57 17.77
N LYS A 171 5.95 8.94 18.90
CA LYS A 171 4.71 8.99 19.68
C LYS A 171 4.19 10.41 19.97
N GLU A 172 5.10 11.39 20.08
CA GLU A 172 4.77 12.79 20.34
C GLU A 172 4.71 13.66 19.07
N GLU A 173 5.01 13.09 17.88
CA GLU A 173 5.00 13.79 16.61
C GLU A 173 3.62 13.68 15.97
N ASN A 174 3.09 14.80 15.49
CA ASN A 174 1.79 14.88 14.83
C ASN A 174 1.89 15.19 13.32
N GLY A 175 3.11 15.16 12.77
CA GLY A 175 3.38 15.46 11.35
C GLY A 175 3.15 16.91 10.94
N ARG A 176 2.92 17.81 11.90
CA ARG A 176 2.67 19.23 11.62
C ARG A 176 3.97 20.01 11.71
N ILE A 177 4.16 20.90 10.76
CA ILE A 177 5.23 21.89 10.75
C ILE A 177 4.67 23.29 10.93
N PRO A 178 5.43 24.27 11.45
CA PRO A 178 5.04 25.67 11.45
C PRO A 178 4.81 26.16 10.03
N VAL A 179 3.67 26.81 9.79
CA VAL A 179 3.33 27.40 8.49
C VAL A 179 2.97 28.86 8.68
N VAL A 180 3.67 29.73 7.96
CA VAL A 180 3.40 31.18 7.94
C VAL A 180 2.95 31.57 6.52
N ALA A 181 1.77 32.18 6.42
CA ALA A 181 1.27 32.74 5.17
C ALA A 181 1.41 34.28 5.19
N VAL A 182 2.02 34.83 4.16
CA VAL A 182 2.24 36.25 4.01
C VAL A 182 1.42 36.77 2.84
N THR A 183 0.49 37.68 3.12
CA THR A 183 -0.30 38.36 2.10
C THR A 183 -0.22 39.86 2.28
N GLY A 184 -0.63 40.62 1.28
CA GLY A 184 -0.63 42.08 1.30
C GLY A 184 -0.41 42.69 -0.09
N THR A 185 -0.58 44.01 -0.19
CA THR A 185 -0.39 44.70 -1.46
C THR A 185 1.09 44.83 -1.82
N ASN A 186 1.93 45.23 -0.86
CA ASN A 186 3.37 45.41 -1.02
C ASN A 186 4.14 44.73 0.10
N GLY A 187 5.44 44.41 -0.12
CA GLY A 187 6.36 43.90 0.88
C GLY A 187 6.26 42.40 1.19
N LYS A 188 5.39 41.65 0.51
CA LYS A 188 5.22 40.20 0.74
C LYS A 188 6.54 39.44 0.63
N THR A 189 7.20 39.55 -0.51
CA THR A 189 8.46 38.83 -0.78
C THR A 189 9.54 39.20 0.23
N THR A 190 9.67 40.48 0.58
CA THR A 190 10.62 40.95 1.60
C THR A 190 10.29 40.32 2.97
N THR A 191 9.03 40.32 3.36
CA THR A 191 8.58 39.74 4.64
C THR A 191 8.82 38.21 4.67
N VAL A 192 8.50 37.52 3.59
CA VAL A 192 8.78 36.05 3.45
C VAL A 192 10.25 35.79 3.65
N ARG A 193 11.13 36.55 2.98
CA ARG A 193 12.59 36.39 3.10
C ARG A 193 13.11 36.67 4.50
N LEU A 194 12.58 37.69 5.18
CA LEU A 194 12.97 37.98 6.56
C LEU A 194 12.55 36.87 7.52
N ILE A 195 11.32 36.38 7.40
CA ILE A 195 10.84 35.26 8.21
C ILE A 195 11.66 33.99 7.95
N GLU A 196 11.90 33.66 6.67
CA GLU A 196 12.77 32.54 6.28
C GLU A 196 14.15 32.64 6.95
N GLN A 197 14.77 33.83 6.89
CA GLN A 197 16.08 34.04 7.47
C GLN A 197 16.07 33.86 9.00
N ILE A 198 15.05 34.37 9.69
CA ILE A 198 14.88 34.20 11.14
C ILE A 198 14.76 32.71 11.50
N LEU A 199 13.93 31.95 10.77
CA LEU A 199 13.72 30.52 11.02
C LEU A 199 15.01 29.73 10.72
N ARG A 200 15.71 30.03 9.64
CA ARG A 200 17.02 29.42 9.33
C ARG A 200 18.08 29.70 10.41
N TYR A 201 18.08 30.91 10.96
CA TYR A 201 18.98 31.27 12.05
C TYR A 201 18.72 30.43 13.31
N ASN A 202 17.50 29.92 13.45
CA ASN A 202 17.12 28.95 14.49
C ASN A 202 17.32 27.47 14.08
N ASN A 203 18.17 27.19 13.09
CA ASN A 203 18.53 25.86 12.58
C ASN A 203 17.36 25.06 11.99
N MET A 204 16.31 25.72 11.51
CA MET A 204 15.21 25.07 10.78
C MET A 204 15.51 24.99 9.29
N ARG A 205 15.21 23.87 8.67
CA ARG A 205 15.18 23.73 7.20
C ARG A 205 13.88 24.36 6.71
N VAL A 206 13.98 25.50 6.05
CA VAL A 206 12.81 26.29 5.66
C VAL A 206 12.50 26.12 4.19
N GLY A 207 11.24 25.79 3.89
CA GLY A 207 10.68 25.90 2.56
C GLY A 207 9.89 27.19 2.41
N PHE A 208 10.07 27.92 1.32
CA PHE A 208 9.25 29.11 1.06
C PHE A 208 8.85 29.25 -0.40
N THR A 209 7.75 29.96 -0.61
CA THR A 209 7.27 30.33 -1.95
C THR A 209 7.27 31.83 -2.12
N GLY A 210 7.48 32.29 -3.35
CA GLY A 210 7.45 33.72 -3.69
C GLY A 210 7.40 33.95 -5.19
N THR A 211 7.48 35.20 -5.59
CA THR A 211 7.50 35.62 -7.01
C THR A 211 8.75 35.16 -7.76
N GLU A 212 9.81 34.80 -7.05
CA GLU A 212 11.07 34.29 -7.63
C GLU A 212 11.10 32.76 -7.78
N GLY A 213 10.19 32.06 -7.12
CA GLY A 213 10.11 30.59 -7.18
C GLY A 213 9.76 29.93 -5.87
N VAL A 214 10.06 28.62 -5.84
CA VAL A 214 9.99 27.73 -4.66
C VAL A 214 11.40 27.42 -4.22
N VAL A 215 11.72 27.68 -2.97
CA VAL A 215 13.03 27.36 -2.40
C VAL A 215 12.84 26.48 -1.17
N VAL A 216 13.61 25.41 -1.05
CA VAL A 216 13.62 24.54 0.12
C VAL A 216 15.06 24.37 0.61
N ASN A 217 15.29 24.62 1.88
CA ASN A 217 16.60 24.52 2.53
C ASN A 217 17.74 25.22 1.74
N GLY A 218 17.41 26.36 1.13
CA GLY A 218 18.34 27.16 0.32
C GLY A 218 18.47 26.69 -1.15
N HIS A 219 17.86 25.59 -1.56
CA HIS A 219 17.87 25.08 -2.92
C HIS A 219 16.62 25.54 -3.70
N LEU A 220 16.83 26.09 -4.90
CA LEU A 220 15.74 26.48 -5.79
C LEU A 220 15.14 25.23 -6.43
N ILE A 221 13.84 24.97 -6.14
CA ILE A 221 13.11 23.80 -6.62
C ILE A 221 12.27 24.11 -7.86
N ASP A 222 11.74 25.33 -7.94
CA ASP A 222 10.90 25.78 -9.04
C ASP A 222 11.07 27.29 -9.25
N THR A 223 10.82 27.77 -10.47
CA THR A 223 11.01 29.18 -10.88
C THR A 223 9.71 29.81 -11.34
N GLY A 224 9.64 31.14 -11.24
CA GLY A 224 8.49 31.94 -11.65
C GLY A 224 7.59 32.35 -10.50
N ASP A 225 6.41 32.89 -10.82
CA ASP A 225 5.44 33.30 -9.78
C ASP A 225 4.83 32.05 -9.10
N CYS A 226 5.34 31.78 -7.92
CA CYS A 226 4.99 30.64 -7.10
C CYS A 226 4.13 31.00 -5.89
N SER A 227 3.27 32.01 -6.00
CA SER A 227 2.37 32.48 -4.93
C SER A 227 1.03 31.72 -4.82
N GLY A 228 0.92 30.57 -5.50
CA GLY A 228 -0.31 29.76 -5.59
C GLY A 228 -0.27 28.44 -4.83
N PRO A 229 -1.43 27.72 -4.74
CA PRO A 229 -1.57 26.50 -3.96
C PRO A 229 -0.68 25.34 -4.42
N LYS A 230 -0.37 25.24 -5.72
CA LYS A 230 0.53 24.19 -6.24
C LYS A 230 1.95 24.32 -5.70
N SER A 231 2.43 25.56 -5.59
CA SER A 231 3.76 25.86 -5.05
C SER A 231 3.80 25.66 -3.55
N ALA A 232 2.74 26.05 -2.82
CA ALA A 232 2.60 25.74 -1.41
C ALA A 232 2.65 24.23 -1.15
N HIS A 233 1.94 23.43 -1.96
CA HIS A 233 1.98 21.97 -1.86
C HIS A 233 3.40 21.42 -2.02
N LYS A 234 4.17 21.91 -3.01
CA LYS A 234 5.56 21.47 -3.20
C LYS A 234 6.43 21.65 -1.96
N VAL A 235 6.27 22.79 -1.28
CA VAL A 235 6.97 23.09 -0.02
C VAL A 235 6.52 22.16 1.10
N LEU A 236 5.19 21.99 1.27
CA LEU A 236 4.62 21.25 2.41
C LEU A 236 4.88 19.74 2.36
N VAL A 237 5.03 19.16 1.15
CA VAL A 237 5.34 17.72 1.00
C VAL A 237 6.83 17.44 0.90
N HIS A 238 7.69 18.45 0.89
CA HIS A 238 9.12 18.23 0.71
C HIS A 238 9.75 17.70 2.00
N PRO A 239 10.51 16.58 1.95
CA PRO A 239 11.05 15.93 3.14
C PRO A 239 12.07 16.76 3.92
N GLU A 240 12.64 17.79 3.31
CA GLU A 240 13.57 18.70 3.96
C GLU A 240 12.91 19.98 4.49
N THR A 241 11.59 20.00 4.65
CA THR A 241 10.89 21.21 5.16
C THR A 241 10.49 21.00 6.62
N ASP A 242 11.15 21.71 7.53
CA ASP A 242 10.80 21.77 8.95
C ASP A 242 9.85 22.95 9.26
N ALA A 243 9.83 23.97 8.41
CA ALA A 243 8.92 25.12 8.49
C ALA A 243 8.62 25.67 7.09
N ALA A 244 7.41 26.14 6.86
CA ALA A 244 6.98 26.70 5.59
C ALA A 244 6.64 28.19 5.70
N VAL A 245 7.13 29.01 4.75
CA VAL A 245 6.77 30.43 4.63
C VAL A 245 6.21 30.68 3.24
N LEU A 246 4.91 30.94 3.16
CA LEU A 246 4.18 30.95 1.90
C LEU A 246 3.78 32.39 1.53
N GLU A 247 4.26 32.86 0.38
CA GLU A 247 3.73 34.09 -0.22
C GLU A 247 2.37 33.79 -0.85
N CYS A 248 1.34 34.49 -0.43
CA CYS A 248 -0.02 34.33 -0.92
C CYS A 248 -0.44 35.54 -1.76
N ALA A 249 -0.62 35.37 -3.07
CA ALA A 249 -1.24 36.37 -3.90
C ALA A 249 -2.75 36.43 -3.64
N ARG A 250 -3.35 37.60 -3.85
CA ARG A 250 -4.80 37.86 -3.66
C ARG A 250 -5.66 36.83 -4.40
N GLY A 251 -5.30 36.45 -5.64
CA GLY A 251 -6.00 35.43 -6.43
C GLY A 251 -5.87 34.00 -5.90
N GLY A 252 -4.82 33.70 -5.11
CA GLY A 252 -4.62 32.40 -4.50
C GLY A 252 -5.48 32.10 -3.27
N MET A 253 -6.04 33.15 -2.66
CA MET A 253 -6.94 33.04 -1.50
C MET A 253 -8.42 32.89 -1.87
N LEU A 254 -8.76 33.10 -3.13
CA LEU A 254 -10.14 33.10 -3.64
C LEU A 254 -10.51 31.82 -4.44
N ARG A 255 -9.62 30.81 -4.45
CA ARG A 255 -9.82 29.54 -5.21
C ARG A 255 -9.80 28.33 -4.30
#